data_0045f8c307665556fec3ab482cf2c7e7
#
_entry.id   0045f8c307665556fec3ab482cf2c7e7
#
_cell.length_a   1.000
_cell.length_b   1.000
_cell.length_c   1.000
_cell.angle_alpha   90.00
_cell.angle_beta   90.00
_cell.angle_gamma   90.00
#
_symmetry.space_group_name_H-M   'P 1'
#
loop_
_entity.id
_entity.type
_entity.pdbx_description
1 polymer ?
#
loop_
_entity_poly.entity_id
_entity_poly.type
_entity_poly.pdbx_seq_one_letter_code
_entity_poly.pdbx_strand_id
1 'polypeptide(L)'
;MKRKNYVSKLLTGASMCLAMGASAVMADEYPSKTIEVVTHAGNGGGTDVTTRMMMLRARRELKQDMVVVNKKGGGGAVAMDHYLTVPADGHTILTFTIGHAATLAKGETDMKLDDIRPIARGTDDPQILMVRCGAYADAADF
;
A
#
# COMPACT_ATOMS: atom_id res chain seq x y z
N MET A 1 -3.79 44.07 -59.75
CA MET A 1 -4.86 43.99 -58.73
C MET A 1 -5.16 42.52 -58.42
N LYS A 2 -4.34 41.80 -57.62
CA LYS A 2 -4.60 40.41 -57.14
C LYS A 2 -3.86 40.18 -55.84
N ARG A 3 -4.28 40.82 -54.76
CA ARG A 3 -3.65 40.65 -53.40
C ARG A 3 -4.64 40.31 -52.29
N LYS A 4 -5.92 39.98 -52.57
CA LYS A 4 -6.94 39.80 -51.54
C LYS A 4 -7.26 38.37 -51.09
N ASN A 5 -6.73 37.33 -51.73
CA ASN A 5 -7.16 35.95 -51.48
C ASN A 5 -6.18 35.08 -50.68
N TYR A 6 -5.03 35.60 -50.22
CA TYR A 6 -4.08 34.81 -49.44
C TYR A 6 -4.30 34.94 -47.94
N VAL A 7 -4.86 36.04 -47.47
CA VAL A 7 -5.06 36.28 -46.02
C VAL A 7 -6.22 35.46 -45.48
N SER A 8 -7.28 35.20 -46.26
CA SER A 8 -8.41 34.40 -45.83
C SER A 8 -8.11 32.90 -45.71
N LYS A 9 -7.16 32.37 -46.46
CA LYS A 9 -6.76 30.97 -46.41
C LYS A 9 -5.79 30.65 -45.28
N LEU A 10 -5.10 31.61 -44.73
CA LEU A 10 -4.22 31.45 -43.56
C LEU A 10 -4.98 31.46 -42.23
N LEU A 11 -6.14 32.11 -42.16
CA LEU A 11 -6.97 32.14 -40.95
C LEU A 11 -7.80 30.87 -40.76
N THR A 12 -8.11 30.11 -41.80
CA THR A 12 -8.88 28.86 -41.69
C THR A 12 -8.00 27.68 -41.28
N GLY A 13 -6.69 27.73 -41.52
CA GLY A 13 -5.74 26.68 -41.16
C GLY A 13 -5.33 26.71 -39.68
N ALA A 14 -5.35 27.87 -39.05
CA ALA A 14 -4.94 28.04 -37.66
C ALA A 14 -6.04 27.66 -36.62
N SER A 15 -7.32 27.66 -37.06
CA SER A 15 -8.44 27.34 -36.18
C SER A 15 -8.68 25.83 -36.00
N MET A 16 -8.12 25.00 -36.85
CA MET A 16 -8.35 23.54 -36.84
C MET A 16 -7.31 22.78 -36.03
N CYS A 17 -6.20 23.40 -35.62
CA CYS A 17 -5.18 22.79 -34.79
C CYS A 17 -5.41 22.94 -33.29
N LEU A 18 -6.38 23.74 -32.83
CA LEU A 18 -6.64 23.98 -31.39
C LEU A 18 -7.70 23.05 -30.81
N ALA A 19 -8.32 22.17 -31.62
CA ALA A 19 -9.39 21.26 -31.15
C ALA A 19 -8.89 19.84 -30.81
N MET A 20 -7.59 19.56 -30.91
CA MET A 20 -6.99 18.26 -30.58
C MET A 20 -6.10 18.38 -29.34
N GLY A 21 -6.67 18.40 -28.15
CA GLY A 21 -5.76 18.41 -27.01
C GLY A 21 -6.33 18.55 -25.62
N ALA A 22 -7.60 18.29 -25.44
CA ALA A 22 -8.12 18.15 -24.08
C ALA A 22 -8.82 16.79 -23.92
N SER A 23 -8.08 15.71 -24.08
CA SER A 23 -8.44 14.49 -23.36
C SER A 23 -8.18 14.82 -21.90
N ALA A 24 -9.20 15.28 -21.17
CA ALA A 24 -9.19 15.28 -19.74
C ALA A 24 -8.97 13.81 -19.35
N VAL A 25 -7.75 13.48 -18.98
CA VAL A 25 -7.49 12.26 -18.21
C VAL A 25 -8.24 12.48 -16.91
N MET A 26 -9.48 11.99 -16.86
CA MET A 26 -10.20 11.83 -15.60
C MET A 26 -9.36 10.86 -14.81
N ALA A 27 -8.55 11.39 -13.91
CA ALA A 27 -7.91 10.57 -12.89
C ALA A 27 -9.07 9.89 -12.15
N ASP A 28 -9.13 8.55 -12.20
CA ASP A 28 -10.12 7.80 -11.44
C ASP A 28 -10.04 8.27 -9.99
N GLU A 29 -11.18 8.65 -9.42
CA GLU A 29 -11.25 9.12 -8.03
C GLU A 29 -10.79 7.97 -7.13
N TYR A 30 -9.69 8.18 -6.41
CA TYR A 30 -9.18 7.18 -5.46
C TYR A 30 -10.05 7.16 -4.19
N PRO A 31 -10.43 5.97 -3.67
CA PRO A 31 -10.19 4.63 -4.21
C PRO A 31 -11.23 4.22 -5.27
N SER A 32 -10.77 3.72 -6.43
CA SER A 32 -11.62 3.37 -7.59
C SER A 32 -12.01 1.89 -7.65
N LYS A 33 -11.39 1.03 -6.83
CA LYS A 33 -11.64 -0.43 -6.79
C LYS A 33 -11.42 -0.97 -5.37
N THR A 34 -11.78 -2.23 -5.15
CA THR A 34 -11.54 -2.94 -3.88
C THR A 34 -10.09 -2.81 -3.44
N ILE A 35 -9.89 -2.49 -2.15
CA ILE A 35 -8.57 -2.40 -1.53
C ILE A 35 -8.23 -3.77 -0.91
N GLU A 36 -7.10 -4.32 -1.29
CA GLU A 36 -6.57 -5.55 -0.70
C GLU A 36 -5.66 -5.23 0.49
N VAL A 37 -5.86 -5.93 1.61
CA VAL A 37 -4.98 -5.82 2.77
C VAL A 37 -4.26 -7.14 2.97
N VAL A 38 -3.02 -7.18 2.55
CA VAL A 38 -2.16 -8.36 2.62
C VAL A 38 -1.65 -8.52 4.04
N THR A 39 -1.79 -9.73 4.60
CA THR A 39 -1.27 -10.08 5.93
C THR A 39 -0.50 -11.40 5.87
N HIS A 40 0.56 -11.51 6.67
CA HIS A 40 1.33 -12.74 6.84
C HIS A 40 0.67 -13.73 7.81
N ALA A 41 -0.34 -13.30 8.54
CA ALA A 41 -1.03 -14.14 9.49
C ALA A 41 -1.92 -15.19 8.80
N GLY A 42 -2.04 -16.35 9.42
CA GLY A 42 -3.11 -17.29 9.07
C GLY A 42 -4.48 -16.73 9.49
N ASN A 43 -5.53 -17.26 8.87
CA ASN A 43 -6.91 -16.90 9.19
C ASN A 43 -7.19 -17.08 10.69
N GLY A 44 -7.74 -16.06 11.35
CA GLY A 44 -8.01 -16.05 12.79
C GLY A 44 -6.78 -15.80 13.67
N GLY A 45 -5.59 -15.64 13.11
CA GLY A 45 -4.41 -15.21 13.85
C GLY A 45 -4.52 -13.76 14.32
N GLY A 46 -3.75 -13.37 15.35
CA GLY A 46 -3.84 -12.04 15.98
C GLY A 46 -3.78 -10.89 14.96
N THR A 47 -2.80 -10.90 14.06
CA THR A 47 -2.68 -9.87 13.02
C THR A 47 -3.86 -9.90 12.03
N ASP A 48 -4.39 -11.08 11.67
CA ASP A 48 -5.55 -11.20 10.79
C ASP A 48 -6.80 -10.58 11.45
N VAL A 49 -7.06 -10.92 12.71
CA VAL A 49 -8.18 -10.36 13.48
C VAL A 49 -8.06 -8.84 13.60
N THR A 50 -6.89 -8.34 14.00
CA THR A 50 -6.63 -6.90 14.10
C THR A 50 -6.85 -6.19 12.77
N THR A 51 -6.33 -6.75 11.68
CA THR A 51 -6.53 -6.22 10.32
C THR A 51 -8.00 -6.10 9.96
N ARG A 52 -8.79 -7.18 10.19
CA ARG A 52 -10.23 -7.17 9.93
C ARG A 52 -10.99 -6.15 10.76
N MET A 53 -10.61 -5.97 12.03
CA MET A 53 -11.23 -4.97 12.91
C MET A 53 -10.96 -3.54 12.42
N MET A 54 -9.73 -3.23 12.01
CA MET A 54 -9.39 -1.93 11.42
C MET A 54 -10.17 -1.66 10.14
N MET A 55 -10.31 -2.65 9.28
CA MET A 55 -11.04 -2.54 8.01
C MET A 55 -12.52 -2.21 8.18
N LEU A 56 -13.15 -2.63 9.29
CA LEU A 56 -14.57 -2.32 9.54
C LEU A 56 -14.87 -0.82 9.52
N ARG A 57 -13.95 -0.02 10.05
CA ARG A 57 -14.08 1.44 10.05
C ARG A 57 -13.59 2.03 8.72
N ALA A 58 -12.43 1.59 8.24
CA ALA A 58 -11.82 2.10 7.02
C ALA A 58 -12.76 1.98 5.79
N ARG A 59 -13.47 0.87 5.64
CA ARG A 59 -14.49 0.67 4.59
C ARG A 59 -15.56 1.76 4.59
N ARG A 60 -16.02 2.16 5.77
CA ARG A 60 -17.07 3.18 5.90
C ARG A 60 -16.57 4.56 5.54
N GLU A 61 -15.36 4.89 5.98
CA GLU A 61 -14.75 6.20 5.71
C GLU A 61 -14.36 6.34 4.23
N LEU A 62 -13.78 5.29 3.65
CA LEU A 62 -13.36 5.26 2.25
C LEU A 62 -14.50 4.97 1.27
N LYS A 63 -15.68 4.55 1.77
CA LYS A 63 -16.84 4.10 0.96
C LYS A 63 -16.45 3.06 -0.09
N GLN A 64 -15.49 2.20 0.23
CA GLN A 64 -14.94 1.20 -0.66
C GLN A 64 -14.77 -0.14 0.02
N ASP A 65 -14.97 -1.22 -0.75
CA ASP A 65 -14.75 -2.56 -0.25
C ASP A 65 -13.26 -2.81 0.04
N MET A 66 -13.02 -3.56 1.11
CA MET A 66 -11.68 -4.00 1.49
C MET A 66 -11.71 -5.50 1.78
N VAL A 67 -10.71 -6.24 1.35
CA VAL A 67 -10.57 -7.67 1.55
C VAL A 67 -9.22 -8.00 2.18
N VAL A 68 -9.19 -9.03 3.05
CA VAL A 68 -7.93 -9.52 3.62
C VAL A 68 -7.41 -10.66 2.76
N VAL A 69 -6.14 -10.55 2.37
CA VAL A 69 -5.40 -11.57 1.63
C VAL A 69 -4.32 -12.16 2.53
N ASN A 70 -4.55 -13.40 2.99
CA ASN A 70 -3.62 -14.09 3.88
C ASN A 70 -2.50 -14.77 3.07
N LYS A 71 -1.25 -14.35 3.28
CA LYS A 71 -0.04 -14.87 2.64
C LYS A 71 0.94 -15.37 3.70
N LYS A 72 0.64 -16.55 4.27
CA LYS A 72 1.41 -17.14 5.36
C LYS A 72 2.71 -17.79 4.87
N GLY A 73 3.80 -17.58 5.59
CA GLY A 73 5.07 -18.27 5.37
C GLY A 73 6.30 -17.39 5.58
N GLY A 74 7.46 -18.02 5.84
CA GLY A 74 8.77 -17.39 5.90
C GLY A 74 8.89 -16.20 6.86
N GLY A 75 8.26 -16.23 8.04
CA GLY A 75 8.31 -15.08 8.94
C GLY A 75 7.69 -13.79 8.38
N GLY A 76 6.88 -13.90 7.32
CA GLY A 76 6.29 -12.78 6.59
C GLY A 76 6.90 -12.54 5.19
N ALA A 77 7.99 -13.22 4.83
CA ALA A 77 8.63 -13.09 3.53
C ALA A 77 7.64 -13.29 2.38
N VAL A 78 6.81 -14.35 2.44
CA VAL A 78 5.81 -14.63 1.40
C VAL A 78 4.82 -13.48 1.19
N ALA A 79 4.41 -12.80 2.26
CA ALA A 79 3.53 -11.64 2.16
C ALA A 79 4.24 -10.42 1.57
N MET A 80 5.50 -10.20 1.97
CA MET A 80 6.34 -9.11 1.47
C MET A 80 6.67 -9.29 -0.01
N ASP A 81 7.11 -10.48 -0.41
CA ASP A 81 7.44 -10.77 -1.81
C ASP A 81 6.20 -10.69 -2.71
N HIS A 82 5.05 -11.17 -2.22
CA HIS A 82 3.79 -10.96 -2.93
C HIS A 82 3.46 -9.46 -3.09
N TYR A 83 3.66 -8.67 -2.05
CA TYR A 83 3.40 -7.22 -2.10
C TYR A 83 4.26 -6.50 -3.15
N LEU A 84 5.48 -6.97 -3.40
CA LEU A 84 6.34 -6.43 -4.46
C LEU A 84 5.83 -6.74 -5.89
N THR A 85 4.95 -7.72 -6.05
CA THR A 85 4.43 -8.11 -7.37
C THR A 85 3.16 -7.37 -7.78
N VAL A 86 2.54 -6.63 -6.86
CA VAL A 86 1.28 -5.92 -7.11
C VAL A 86 1.53 -4.47 -7.53
N PRO A 87 0.59 -3.83 -8.29
CA PRO A 87 0.73 -2.43 -8.68
C PRO A 87 0.81 -1.49 -7.47
N ALA A 88 1.69 -0.50 -7.54
CA ALA A 88 1.83 0.55 -6.52
C ALA A 88 0.81 1.68 -6.71
N ASP A 89 -0.48 1.32 -6.87
CA ASP A 89 -1.59 2.24 -7.17
C ASP A 89 -2.42 2.63 -5.93
N GLY A 90 -1.96 2.24 -4.75
CA GLY A 90 -2.64 2.52 -3.48
C GLY A 90 -3.75 1.55 -3.10
N HIS A 91 -4.11 0.57 -3.97
CA HIS A 91 -5.18 -0.39 -3.69
C HIS A 91 -4.69 -1.67 -3.02
N THR A 92 -3.42 -1.76 -2.69
CA THR A 92 -2.87 -2.86 -1.88
C THR A 92 -2.14 -2.29 -0.67
N ILE A 93 -2.51 -2.76 0.52
CA ILE A 93 -1.92 -2.38 1.79
C ILE A 93 -1.28 -3.62 2.41
N LEU A 94 -0.08 -3.48 2.95
CA LEU A 94 0.60 -4.55 3.70
C LEU A 94 0.47 -4.27 5.20
N THR A 95 0.03 -5.27 5.97
CA THR A 95 0.14 -5.23 7.44
C THR A 95 1.57 -5.58 7.84
N PHE A 96 2.29 -4.59 8.32
CA PHE A 96 3.69 -4.72 8.70
C PHE A 96 3.84 -4.86 10.22
N THR A 97 4.61 -5.84 10.68
CA THR A 97 4.85 -6.11 12.11
C THR A 97 6.35 -6.18 12.40
N ILE A 98 6.71 -6.28 13.66
CA ILE A 98 8.11 -6.48 14.07
C ILE A 98 8.73 -7.75 13.46
N GLY A 99 7.90 -8.79 13.22
CA GLY A 99 8.35 -10.00 12.53
C GLY A 99 8.85 -9.72 11.12
N HIS A 100 8.16 -8.86 10.37
CA HIS A 100 8.62 -8.43 9.03
C HIS A 100 9.93 -7.64 9.10
N ALA A 101 10.08 -6.76 10.10
CA ALA A 101 11.33 -6.03 10.29
C ALA A 101 12.51 -6.97 10.57
N ALA A 102 12.28 -8.02 11.36
CA ALA A 102 13.28 -9.04 11.62
C ALA A 102 13.64 -9.86 10.36
N THR A 103 12.64 -10.21 9.55
CA THR A 103 12.84 -10.93 8.27
C THR A 103 13.62 -10.07 7.26
N LEU A 104 13.31 -8.77 7.17
CA LEU A 104 14.08 -7.79 6.38
C LEU A 104 15.54 -7.71 6.86
N ALA A 105 15.76 -7.57 8.16
CA ALA A 105 17.10 -7.45 8.74
C ALA A 105 17.97 -8.69 8.51
N LYS A 106 17.35 -9.86 8.38
CA LYS A 106 18.03 -11.12 8.06
C LYS A 106 18.28 -11.31 6.56
N GLY A 107 17.70 -10.49 5.70
CA GLY A 107 17.79 -10.66 4.24
C GLY A 107 17.01 -11.87 3.71
N GLU A 108 15.92 -12.24 4.37
CA GLU A 108 15.06 -13.40 3.99
C GLU A 108 13.94 -13.01 3.00
N THR A 109 13.98 -11.80 2.45
CA THR A 109 13.05 -11.25 1.46
C THR A 109 13.79 -10.28 0.55
N ASP A 110 13.31 -10.10 -0.66
CA ASP A 110 13.84 -9.12 -1.61
C ASP A 110 13.36 -7.68 -1.30
N MET A 111 12.31 -7.53 -0.46
CA MET A 111 11.77 -6.23 -0.06
C MET A 111 12.80 -5.40 0.72
N LYS A 112 12.78 -4.10 0.50
CA LYS A 112 13.55 -3.10 1.25
C LYS A 112 12.62 -2.11 1.94
N LEU A 113 13.12 -1.39 2.92
CA LEU A 113 12.31 -0.37 3.61
C LEU A 113 11.84 0.76 2.67
N ASP A 114 12.62 1.05 1.63
CA ASP A 114 12.28 2.06 0.63
C ASP A 114 11.14 1.64 -0.31
N ASP A 115 10.81 0.34 -0.35
CA ASP A 115 9.70 -0.19 -1.16
C ASP A 115 8.33 0.01 -0.48
N ILE A 116 8.32 0.42 0.79
CA ILE A 116 7.09 0.60 1.58
C ILE A 116 6.98 2.01 2.14
N ARG A 117 5.74 2.51 2.22
CA ARG A 117 5.43 3.78 2.87
C ARG A 117 4.47 3.53 4.03
N PRO A 118 4.85 3.80 5.29
CA PRO A 118 3.94 3.68 6.42
C PRO A 118 2.82 4.72 6.32
N ILE A 119 1.58 4.27 6.52
CA ILE A 119 0.38 5.13 6.43
C ILE A 119 -0.35 5.26 7.77
N ALA A 120 -0.33 4.21 8.59
CA ALA A 120 -0.98 4.23 9.91
C ALA A 120 -0.39 3.15 10.82
N ARG A 121 -0.41 3.39 12.12
CA ARG A 121 -0.14 2.38 13.15
C ARG A 121 -1.46 1.82 13.67
N GLY A 122 -1.65 0.52 13.53
CA GLY A 122 -2.86 -0.18 13.94
C GLY A 122 -2.88 -0.61 15.41
N THR A 123 -1.72 -0.98 15.94
CA THR A 123 -1.55 -1.44 17.32
C THR A 123 -0.27 -0.89 17.94
N ASP A 124 -0.21 -0.93 19.24
CA ASP A 124 1.00 -0.70 20.03
C ASP A 124 1.19 -1.94 20.91
N ASP A 125 2.09 -2.82 20.47
CA ASP A 125 2.31 -4.10 21.12
C ASP A 125 3.55 -4.02 22.01
N PRO A 126 3.41 -3.85 23.33
CA PRO A 126 4.54 -3.84 24.25
C PRO A 126 5.24 -5.21 24.21
N GLN A 127 6.55 -5.19 24.12
CA GLN A 127 7.36 -6.40 24.22
C GLN A 127 7.72 -6.68 25.68
N ILE A 128 7.69 -7.95 26.06
CA ILE A 128 8.11 -8.40 27.40
C ILE A 128 9.35 -9.29 27.25
N LEU A 129 10.31 -9.05 28.09
CA LEU A 129 11.45 -9.95 28.26
C LEU A 129 11.10 -10.99 29.33
N MET A 130 11.24 -12.24 28.99
CA MET A 130 10.99 -13.35 29.92
C MET A 130 12.24 -14.19 30.06
N VAL A 131 12.57 -14.51 31.31
CA VAL A 131 13.66 -15.41 31.66
C VAL A 131 13.13 -16.57 32.50
N ARG A 132 13.88 -17.65 32.58
CA ARG A 132 13.50 -18.77 33.47
C ARG A 132 13.46 -18.28 34.89
N CYS A 133 12.43 -18.67 35.62
CA CYS A 133 12.28 -18.33 37.05
C CYS A 133 13.53 -18.68 37.84
N GLY A 134 14.03 -17.73 38.62
CA GLY A 134 15.25 -17.87 39.41
C GLY A 134 16.58 -17.76 38.63
N ALA A 135 16.55 -17.44 37.33
CA ALA A 135 17.78 -17.19 36.55
C ALA A 135 18.45 -15.86 36.94
N TYR A 136 17.63 -14.87 37.28
CA TYR A 136 18.05 -13.52 37.69
C TYR A 136 17.20 -13.07 38.90
N ALA A 137 17.76 -12.26 39.79
CA ALA A 137 17.04 -11.72 40.92
C ALA A 137 16.08 -10.59 40.53
N ASP A 138 16.56 -9.73 39.62
CA ASP A 138 15.78 -8.62 39.07
C ASP A 138 16.27 -8.25 37.65
N ALA A 139 15.71 -7.17 37.11
CA ALA A 139 16.09 -6.69 35.74
C ALA A 139 17.49 -6.08 35.68
N ALA A 140 18.11 -5.73 36.83
CA ALA A 140 19.45 -5.18 36.85
C ALA A 140 20.55 -6.28 36.76
N ASP A 141 20.18 -7.53 37.08
CA ASP A 141 21.05 -8.68 37.00
C ASP A 141 21.14 -9.26 35.56
N PHE A 142 20.25 -8.81 34.64
CA PHE A 142 20.20 -9.18 33.23
C PHE A 142 21.18 -8.30 32.42
#